data_31bd019e66d4e081cceff4876fdbce82
#
_entry.id   31bd019e66d4e081cceff4876fdbce82
#
_cell.length_a   1.000
_cell.length_b   1.000
_cell.length_c   1.000
_cell.angle_alpha   90.00
_cell.angle_beta   90.00
_cell.angle_gamma   90.00
#
_symmetry.space_group_name_H-M   'P 1'
#
loop_
_entity.id
_entity.type
_entity.pdbx_description
1 polymer ?
#
loop_
_entity_poly.entity_id
_entity_poly.type
_entity_poly.pdbx_seq_one_letter_code
_entity_poly.pdbx_strand_id
1 'polypeptide(L)'
;ATVIATSSRVDPARLTWAAGLYRESARGDAELWLVPANLASLRDIDALIEWVGAEQRATIGASSTVLKPAMVPDILFPFAAPPVSGSLEEAGTAAENQARVLLWGVERLIGGLSRIGEDTHVGHRLHVVLPGSPNRGTFGGDGAYGEVKAAFDAIVNKWAVERWGRRVSIAHAIIGWVRGTGLMGRNDPLVAAVEAAGVRTWDTSE
;
A
#
# COMPACT_ATOMS: atom_id res chain seq x y z
N ALA A 1 -11.39 -10.38 11.49
CA ALA A 1 -10.59 -10.00 10.31
C ALA A 1 -9.11 -9.88 10.71
N THR A 2 -8.20 -10.35 9.85
CA THR A 2 -6.75 -10.18 10.02
C THR A 2 -6.26 -9.05 9.12
N VAL A 3 -5.52 -8.09 9.69
CA VAL A 3 -4.91 -6.96 8.99
C VAL A 3 -3.40 -7.08 9.06
N ILE A 4 -2.72 -6.99 7.91
CA ILE A 4 -1.27 -6.92 7.82
C ILE A 4 -0.90 -5.49 7.41
N ALA A 5 -0.33 -4.74 8.34
CA ALA A 5 0.19 -3.40 8.10
C ALA A 5 1.71 -3.47 7.91
N THR A 6 2.23 -2.78 6.91
CA THR A 6 3.67 -2.72 6.65
C THR A 6 4.25 -1.38 7.06
N SER A 7 5.50 -1.38 7.51
CA SER A 7 6.27 -0.18 7.79
C SER A 7 7.74 -0.41 7.44
N SER A 8 8.41 0.59 6.86
CA SER A 8 9.85 0.51 6.61
C SER A 8 10.69 0.46 7.89
N ARG A 9 10.10 0.87 9.02
CA ARG A 9 10.70 0.80 10.36
C ARG A 9 9.65 0.32 11.36
N VAL A 10 10.07 -0.60 12.22
CA VAL A 10 9.28 -1.05 13.38
C VAL A 10 10.09 -0.69 14.63
N ASP A 11 9.84 0.49 15.15
CA ASP A 11 10.41 1.04 16.36
C ASP A 11 9.35 1.13 17.48
N PRO A 12 9.74 1.44 18.74
CA PRO A 12 8.81 1.54 19.86
C PRO A 12 7.64 2.52 19.62
N ALA A 13 7.88 3.63 18.94
CA ALA A 13 6.83 4.61 18.63
C ALA A 13 5.81 4.03 17.65
N ARG A 14 6.26 3.33 16.64
CA ARG A 14 5.39 2.66 15.65
C ARG A 14 4.61 1.52 16.29
N LEU A 15 5.22 0.74 17.19
CA LEU A 15 4.53 -0.30 17.95
C LEU A 15 3.45 0.28 18.86
N THR A 16 3.76 1.39 19.56
CA THR A 16 2.78 2.09 20.42
C THR A 16 1.60 2.60 19.61
N TRP A 17 1.86 3.19 18.44
CA TRP A 17 0.82 3.65 17.52
C TRP A 17 -0.06 2.48 17.06
N ALA A 18 0.53 1.38 16.59
CA ALA A 18 -0.22 0.21 16.13
C ALA A 18 -1.07 -0.42 17.26
N ALA A 19 -0.54 -0.50 18.47
CA ALA A 19 -1.27 -0.98 19.64
C ALA A 19 -2.43 -0.04 20.02
N GLY A 20 -2.27 1.27 19.84
CA GLY A 20 -3.35 2.26 20.01
C GLY A 20 -4.46 2.02 19.00
N LEU A 21 -4.12 1.98 17.71
CA LEU A 21 -5.06 1.73 16.63
C LEU A 21 -5.83 0.41 16.83
N TYR A 22 -5.13 -0.65 17.22
CA TYR A 22 -5.77 -1.94 17.50
C TYR A 22 -6.79 -1.83 18.64
N ARG A 23 -6.43 -1.19 19.75
CA ARG A 23 -7.34 -1.01 20.89
C ARG A 23 -8.60 -0.21 20.57
N GLU A 24 -8.47 0.80 19.71
CA GLU A 24 -9.57 1.66 19.30
C GLU A 24 -10.49 0.99 18.27
N SER A 25 -9.92 0.23 17.34
CA SER A 25 -10.61 -0.23 16.13
C SER A 25 -10.95 -1.71 16.13
N ALA A 26 -10.19 -2.57 16.84
CA ALA A 26 -10.41 -4.00 16.83
C ALA A 26 -11.78 -4.39 17.41
N ARG A 27 -12.42 -5.36 16.76
CA ARG A 27 -13.70 -5.95 17.20
C ARG A 27 -13.64 -7.47 17.03
N GLY A 28 -14.21 -8.18 17.99
CA GLY A 28 -14.27 -9.64 17.99
C GLY A 28 -12.87 -10.28 17.94
N ASP A 29 -12.67 -11.12 16.98
CA ASP A 29 -11.44 -11.89 16.71
C ASP A 29 -10.48 -11.19 15.71
N ALA A 30 -10.52 -9.86 15.66
CA ALA A 30 -9.63 -9.10 14.79
C ALA A 30 -8.17 -9.28 15.21
N GLU A 31 -7.27 -9.35 14.22
CA GLU A 31 -5.83 -9.42 14.41
C GLU A 31 -5.13 -8.30 13.64
N LEU A 32 -4.05 -7.78 14.21
CA LEU A 32 -3.19 -6.80 13.54
C LEU A 32 -1.73 -7.28 13.59
N TRP A 33 -1.15 -7.47 12.42
CA TRP A 33 0.27 -7.76 12.24
C TRP A 33 0.97 -6.51 11.72
N LEU A 34 2.00 -6.04 12.43
CA LEU A 34 2.87 -4.98 11.95
C LEU A 34 4.19 -5.60 11.46
N VAL A 35 4.40 -5.56 10.16
CA VAL A 35 5.51 -6.27 9.50
C VAL A 35 6.50 -5.26 8.91
N PRO A 36 7.81 -5.36 9.21
CA PRO A 36 8.81 -4.52 8.58
C PRO A 36 8.97 -4.89 7.11
N ALA A 37 8.82 -3.90 6.21
CA ALA A 37 9.08 -4.07 4.79
C ALA A 37 9.43 -2.74 4.13
N ASN A 38 10.54 -2.69 3.41
CA ASN A 38 10.87 -1.55 2.55
C ASN A 38 10.26 -1.77 1.16
N LEU A 39 9.17 -1.08 0.85
CA LEU A 39 8.45 -1.25 -0.41
C LEU A 39 9.18 -0.68 -1.63
N ALA A 40 10.35 -0.03 -1.46
CA ALA A 40 11.26 0.28 -2.56
C ALA A 40 12.21 -0.88 -2.90
N SER A 41 12.24 -1.93 -2.07
CA SER A 41 13.08 -3.11 -2.23
C SER A 41 12.25 -4.30 -2.72
N LEU A 42 12.49 -4.76 -3.93
CA LEU A 42 11.82 -5.95 -4.46
C LEU A 42 12.10 -7.19 -3.61
N ARG A 43 13.30 -7.28 -3.01
CA ARG A 43 13.66 -8.37 -2.09
C ARG A 43 12.79 -8.37 -0.83
N ASP A 44 12.56 -7.20 -0.24
CA ASP A 44 11.71 -7.09 0.94
C ASP A 44 10.25 -7.39 0.60
N ILE A 45 9.80 -6.98 -0.58
CA ILE A 45 8.46 -7.30 -1.08
C ILE A 45 8.32 -8.81 -1.28
N ASP A 46 9.30 -9.48 -1.88
CA ASP A 46 9.27 -10.94 -2.05
C ASP A 46 9.25 -11.66 -0.71
N ALA A 47 10.07 -11.22 0.26
CA ALA A 47 10.06 -11.76 1.61
C ALA A 47 8.71 -11.55 2.33
N LEU A 48 8.07 -10.40 2.13
CA LEU A 48 6.72 -10.13 2.65
C LEU A 48 5.69 -11.07 2.02
N ILE A 49 5.72 -11.27 0.71
CA ILE A 49 4.80 -12.17 0.00
C ILE A 49 4.97 -13.61 0.50
N GLU A 50 6.22 -14.08 0.61
CA GLU A 50 6.52 -15.40 1.16
C GLU A 50 6.03 -15.51 2.61
N TRP A 51 6.30 -14.51 3.45
CA TRP A 51 5.84 -14.48 4.83
C TRP A 51 4.31 -14.56 4.94
N VAL A 52 3.57 -13.86 4.09
CA VAL A 52 2.10 -13.92 4.08
C VAL A 52 1.62 -15.32 3.77
N GLY A 53 2.14 -15.96 2.73
CA GLY A 53 1.69 -17.27 2.27
C GLY A 53 2.22 -18.46 3.08
N ALA A 54 3.28 -18.27 3.87
CA ALA A 54 3.91 -19.36 4.63
C ALA A 54 3.41 -19.43 6.08
N GLU A 55 3.27 -20.62 6.60
CA GLU A 55 3.06 -20.86 8.03
C GLU A 55 4.38 -20.65 8.79
N GLN A 56 4.32 -19.96 9.91
CA GLN A 56 5.47 -19.80 10.81
C GLN A 56 5.29 -20.68 12.05
N ARG A 57 6.30 -21.47 12.40
CA ARG A 57 6.30 -22.36 13.56
C ARG A 57 7.47 -22.09 14.48
N ALA A 58 7.25 -22.22 15.78
CA ALA A 58 8.32 -22.35 16.76
C ALA A 58 8.40 -23.83 17.20
N THR A 59 9.62 -24.36 17.23
CA THR A 59 9.88 -25.71 17.71
C THR A 59 10.78 -25.64 18.94
N ILE A 60 10.30 -26.15 20.06
CA ILE A 60 11.05 -26.25 21.32
C ILE A 60 11.07 -27.73 21.75
N GLY A 61 12.22 -28.35 21.60
CA GLY A 61 12.34 -29.80 21.81
C GLY A 61 11.49 -30.60 20.82
N ALA A 62 10.60 -31.44 21.30
CA ALA A 62 9.67 -32.22 20.50
C ALA A 62 8.34 -31.51 20.20
N SER A 63 8.11 -30.33 20.78
CA SER A 63 6.87 -29.57 20.61
C SER A 63 7.00 -28.54 19.51
N SER A 64 6.00 -28.50 18.63
CA SER A 64 5.90 -27.48 17.55
C SER A 64 4.58 -26.73 17.67
N THR A 65 4.67 -25.39 17.76
CA THR A 65 3.52 -24.49 17.87
C THR A 65 3.46 -23.58 16.65
N VAL A 66 2.28 -23.44 16.05
CA VAL A 66 2.05 -22.45 14.98
C VAL A 66 2.02 -21.05 15.59
N LEU A 67 2.95 -20.22 15.18
CA LEU A 67 3.00 -18.82 15.58
C LEU A 67 2.16 -17.94 14.66
N LYS A 68 2.13 -18.27 13.37
CA LYS A 68 1.37 -17.57 12.33
C LYS A 68 0.90 -18.61 11.32
N PRO A 69 -0.41 -18.70 11.01
CA PRO A 69 -0.88 -19.55 9.93
C PRO A 69 -0.46 -19.00 8.56
N ALA A 70 -0.48 -19.85 7.53
CA ALA A 70 -0.49 -19.37 6.15
C ALA A 70 -1.76 -18.55 5.92
N MET A 71 -1.64 -17.41 5.22
CA MET A 71 -2.75 -16.51 4.95
C MET A 71 -2.94 -16.36 3.44
N VAL A 72 -4.19 -16.27 2.99
CA VAL A 72 -4.55 -15.92 1.62
C VAL A 72 -5.17 -14.52 1.65
N PRO A 73 -4.55 -13.52 1.03
CA PRO A 73 -5.01 -12.14 1.13
C PRO A 73 -6.27 -11.89 0.28
N ASP A 74 -7.28 -11.28 0.87
CA ASP A 74 -8.53 -10.87 0.20
C ASP A 74 -8.40 -9.48 -0.44
N ILE A 75 -7.79 -8.52 0.28
CA ILE A 75 -7.75 -7.12 -0.13
C ILE A 75 -6.34 -6.56 0.02
N LEU A 76 -5.91 -5.77 -0.96
CA LEU A 76 -4.66 -5.01 -0.95
C LEU A 76 -4.92 -3.52 -1.06
N PHE A 77 -4.43 -2.75 -0.09
CA PHE A 77 -4.38 -1.28 -0.09
C PHE A 77 -2.93 -0.80 -0.22
N PRO A 78 -2.38 -0.60 -1.43
CA PRO A 78 -1.00 -0.18 -1.61
C PRO A 78 -0.86 1.34 -1.42
N PHE A 79 -1.14 1.84 -0.22
CA PHE A 79 -1.25 3.26 0.10
C PHE A 79 0.05 3.87 0.64
N ALA A 80 1.11 3.07 0.77
CA ALA A 80 2.41 3.61 1.16
C ALA A 80 2.93 4.57 0.10
N ALA A 81 3.42 5.73 0.53
CA ALA A 81 4.04 6.71 -0.34
C ALA A 81 5.25 7.35 0.36
N PRO A 82 6.37 7.54 -0.35
CA PRO A 82 7.46 8.37 0.12
C PRO A 82 7.05 9.85 0.03
N PRO A 83 7.84 10.79 0.60
CA PRO A 83 7.59 12.22 0.45
C PRO A 83 7.40 12.63 -1.01
N VAL A 84 6.41 13.47 -1.26
CA VAL A 84 6.05 13.97 -2.58
C VAL A 84 6.63 15.37 -2.73
N SER A 85 7.78 15.47 -3.38
CA SER A 85 8.45 16.74 -3.65
C SER A 85 9.55 16.54 -4.70
N GLY A 86 9.87 17.61 -5.44
CA GLY A 86 10.90 17.67 -6.45
C GLY A 86 10.40 18.29 -7.74
N SER A 87 11.27 19.00 -8.45
CA SER A 87 10.97 19.54 -9.78
C SER A 87 11.36 18.54 -10.87
N LEU A 88 10.94 18.81 -12.11
CA LEU A 88 11.29 17.98 -13.27
C LEU A 88 12.81 17.89 -13.47
N GLU A 89 13.55 18.99 -13.20
CA GLU A 89 15.01 19.04 -13.33
C GLU A 89 15.76 18.28 -12.21
N GLU A 90 15.07 18.00 -11.09
CA GLU A 90 15.62 17.28 -9.95
C GLU A 90 15.36 15.76 -10.04
N ALA A 91 15.00 15.26 -11.21
CA ALA A 91 14.79 13.82 -11.41
C ALA A 91 16.06 13.04 -11.03
N GLY A 92 15.98 12.26 -9.93
CA GLY A 92 17.10 11.55 -9.35
C GLY A 92 16.64 10.51 -8.34
N THR A 93 17.46 10.25 -7.31
CA THR A 93 17.20 9.19 -6.33
C THR A 93 15.84 9.30 -5.63
N ALA A 94 15.34 10.51 -5.36
CA ALA A 94 14.03 10.69 -4.75
C ALA A 94 12.90 10.29 -5.70
N ALA A 95 12.97 10.71 -6.98
CA ALA A 95 12.01 10.33 -8.01
C ALA A 95 12.07 8.82 -8.30
N GLU A 96 13.27 8.23 -8.35
CA GLU A 96 13.45 6.79 -8.47
C GLU A 96 12.80 6.04 -7.30
N ASN A 97 12.98 6.53 -6.06
CA ASN A 97 12.34 5.92 -4.89
C ASN A 97 10.81 6.00 -4.95
N GLN A 98 10.26 7.12 -5.44
CA GLN A 98 8.81 7.23 -5.69
C GLN A 98 8.33 6.19 -6.69
N ALA A 99 9.01 6.02 -7.83
CA ALA A 99 8.66 5.03 -8.83
C ALA A 99 8.78 3.59 -8.27
N ARG A 100 9.81 3.31 -7.48
CA ARG A 100 10.00 2.01 -6.84
C ARG A 100 8.85 1.65 -5.88
N VAL A 101 8.45 2.57 -5.00
CA VAL A 101 7.40 2.33 -4.01
C VAL A 101 6.01 2.33 -4.65
N LEU A 102 5.72 3.35 -5.46
CA LEU A 102 4.35 3.63 -5.92
C LEU A 102 3.96 2.86 -7.19
N LEU A 103 4.93 2.42 -8.00
CA LEU A 103 4.65 1.71 -9.25
C LEU A 103 5.16 0.27 -9.20
N TRP A 104 6.47 0.07 -9.23
CA TRP A 104 7.05 -1.27 -9.35
C TRP A 104 6.78 -2.14 -8.11
N GLY A 105 6.82 -1.55 -6.92
CA GLY A 105 6.44 -2.23 -5.68
C GLY A 105 4.97 -2.65 -5.68
N VAL A 106 4.09 -1.80 -6.18
CA VAL A 106 2.66 -2.10 -6.31
C VAL A 106 2.42 -3.24 -7.30
N GLU A 107 3.03 -3.18 -8.49
CA GLU A 107 2.94 -4.27 -9.50
C GLU A 107 3.46 -5.60 -8.91
N ARG A 108 4.59 -5.56 -8.18
CA ARG A 108 5.17 -6.75 -7.56
C ARG A 108 4.27 -7.35 -6.49
N LEU A 109 3.68 -6.50 -5.63
CA LEU A 109 2.73 -6.93 -4.60
C LEU A 109 1.48 -7.57 -5.22
N ILE A 110 0.87 -6.92 -6.22
CA ILE A 110 -0.30 -7.47 -6.91
C ILE A 110 0.03 -8.84 -7.51
N GLY A 111 1.16 -8.93 -8.22
CA GLY A 111 1.59 -10.16 -8.87
C GLY A 111 1.85 -11.29 -7.89
N GLY A 112 2.57 -11.04 -6.81
CA GLY A 112 2.94 -12.05 -5.83
C GLY A 112 1.78 -12.47 -4.93
N LEU A 113 1.08 -11.51 -4.33
CA LEU A 113 -0.03 -11.79 -3.41
C LEU A 113 -1.19 -12.51 -4.11
N SER A 114 -1.46 -12.21 -5.39
CA SER A 114 -2.54 -12.85 -6.14
C SER A 114 -2.30 -14.33 -6.46
N ARG A 115 -1.09 -14.84 -6.24
CA ARG A 115 -0.76 -16.25 -6.44
C ARG A 115 -0.90 -17.09 -5.18
N ILE A 116 -0.96 -16.44 -4.02
CA ILE A 116 -1.12 -17.15 -2.75
C ILE A 116 -2.50 -17.80 -2.73
N GLY A 117 -2.54 -19.11 -2.52
CA GLY A 117 -3.78 -19.87 -2.46
C GLY A 117 -4.39 -20.22 -3.84
N GLU A 118 -3.70 -19.96 -4.96
CA GLU A 118 -4.20 -20.25 -6.32
C GLU A 118 -4.61 -21.74 -6.47
N ASP A 119 -3.87 -22.65 -5.85
CA ASP A 119 -4.13 -24.10 -5.91
C ASP A 119 -5.17 -24.60 -4.90
N THR A 120 -5.43 -23.84 -3.84
CA THR A 120 -6.24 -24.31 -2.69
C THR A 120 -7.56 -23.57 -2.55
N HIS A 121 -7.67 -22.36 -3.10
CA HIS A 121 -8.83 -21.50 -2.99
C HIS A 121 -9.38 -21.16 -4.40
N VAL A 122 -10.00 -22.17 -5.02
CA VAL A 122 -10.55 -22.03 -6.38
C VAL A 122 -11.60 -20.93 -6.42
N GLY A 123 -11.42 -19.97 -7.35
CA GLY A 123 -12.31 -18.83 -7.50
C GLY A 123 -12.04 -17.66 -6.58
N HIS A 124 -11.08 -17.77 -5.66
CA HIS A 124 -10.59 -16.66 -4.84
C HIS A 124 -9.93 -15.57 -5.71
N ARG A 125 -10.14 -14.32 -5.35
CA ARG A 125 -9.53 -13.16 -6.02
C ARG A 125 -9.00 -12.17 -5.01
N LEU A 126 -7.80 -11.67 -5.26
CA LEU A 126 -7.28 -10.50 -4.56
C LEU A 126 -7.98 -9.24 -5.07
N HIS A 127 -8.63 -8.50 -4.17
CA HIS A 127 -9.19 -7.18 -4.48
C HIS A 127 -8.16 -6.09 -4.22
N VAL A 128 -7.83 -5.29 -5.23
CA VAL A 128 -6.85 -4.20 -5.12
C VAL A 128 -7.56 -2.87 -5.18
N VAL A 129 -7.39 -2.03 -4.17
CA VAL A 129 -7.81 -0.63 -4.20
C VAL A 129 -6.61 0.21 -4.59
N LEU A 130 -6.50 0.53 -5.88
CA LEU A 130 -5.37 1.27 -6.43
C LEU A 130 -5.56 2.78 -6.20
N PRO A 131 -4.71 3.44 -5.39
CA PRO A 131 -4.92 4.85 -5.01
C PRO A 131 -4.46 5.79 -6.12
N GLY A 132 -5.34 6.07 -7.06
CA GLY A 132 -5.14 7.10 -8.07
C GLY A 132 -5.17 8.51 -7.48
N SER A 133 -4.83 9.49 -8.29
CA SER A 133 -4.82 10.90 -7.91
C SER A 133 -5.37 11.75 -9.04
N PRO A 134 -6.02 12.89 -8.78
CA PRO A 134 -6.29 13.90 -9.79
C PRO A 134 -4.99 14.55 -10.31
N ASN A 135 -3.93 14.51 -9.50
CA ASN A 135 -2.59 14.94 -9.95
C ASN A 135 -1.96 13.83 -10.81
N ARG A 136 -1.98 14.07 -12.12
CA ARG A 136 -1.37 13.23 -13.15
C ARG A 136 -0.43 14.03 -14.02
N GLY A 137 0.47 14.81 -13.37
CA GLY A 137 1.32 15.78 -14.04
C GLY A 137 0.67 17.16 -14.26
N THR A 138 -0.48 17.41 -13.65
CA THR A 138 -1.18 18.69 -13.71
C THR A 138 -0.54 19.73 -12.79
N PHE A 139 0.02 19.27 -11.67
CA PHE A 139 0.73 20.11 -10.70
C PHE A 139 2.22 19.79 -10.76
N GLY A 140 3.06 20.80 -10.60
CA GLY A 140 4.50 20.63 -10.51
C GLY A 140 4.98 20.50 -9.06
N GLY A 141 6.29 20.23 -8.90
CA GLY A 141 6.91 20.18 -7.57
C GLY A 141 6.67 18.89 -6.78
N ASP A 142 6.17 17.86 -7.42
CA ASP A 142 5.77 16.57 -6.85
C ASP A 142 6.75 15.41 -7.14
N GLY A 143 7.91 15.70 -7.72
CA GLY A 143 8.88 14.71 -8.17
C GLY A 143 8.30 13.84 -9.29
N ALA A 144 8.34 12.53 -9.15
CA ALA A 144 7.76 11.58 -10.09
C ALA A 144 6.35 11.10 -9.69
N TYR A 145 5.70 11.76 -8.73
CA TYR A 145 4.41 11.32 -8.22
C TYR A 145 3.30 11.36 -9.28
N GLY A 146 3.20 12.48 -10.01
CA GLY A 146 2.20 12.68 -11.05
C GLY A 146 2.32 11.65 -12.17
N GLU A 147 3.55 11.39 -12.64
CA GLU A 147 3.86 10.40 -13.68
C GLU A 147 3.49 8.99 -13.21
N VAL A 148 3.84 8.64 -11.98
CA VAL A 148 3.49 7.33 -11.40
C VAL A 148 1.98 7.17 -11.27
N LYS A 149 1.26 8.20 -10.81
CA LYS A 149 -0.20 8.14 -10.71
C LYS A 149 -0.89 8.07 -12.07
N ALA A 150 -0.31 8.70 -13.10
CA ALA A 150 -0.77 8.52 -14.48
C ALA A 150 -0.51 7.08 -14.99
N ALA A 151 0.61 6.46 -14.58
CA ALA A 151 0.92 5.09 -14.96
C ALA A 151 -0.05 4.04 -14.39
N PHE A 152 -0.87 4.37 -13.39
CA PHE A 152 -1.91 3.47 -12.87
C PHE A 152 -2.97 3.11 -13.92
N ASP A 153 -3.27 3.99 -14.87
CA ASP A 153 -4.12 3.66 -16.01
C ASP A 153 -3.49 2.55 -16.87
N ALA A 154 -2.17 2.58 -17.02
CA ALA A 154 -1.46 1.52 -17.72
C ALA A 154 -1.50 0.18 -16.96
N ILE A 155 -1.44 0.19 -15.63
CA ILE A 155 -1.61 -1.03 -14.81
C ILE A 155 -2.99 -1.64 -15.05
N VAL A 156 -4.06 -0.82 -15.04
CA VAL A 156 -5.42 -1.28 -15.29
C VAL A 156 -5.56 -1.87 -16.70
N ASN A 157 -4.96 -1.22 -17.70
CA ASN A 157 -4.96 -1.74 -19.07
C ASN A 157 -4.19 -3.05 -19.19
N LYS A 158 -3.01 -3.17 -18.58
CA LYS A 158 -2.21 -4.41 -18.53
C LYS A 158 -2.99 -5.54 -17.87
N TRP A 159 -3.62 -5.28 -16.74
CA TRP A 159 -4.48 -6.23 -16.04
C TRP A 159 -5.55 -6.82 -16.97
N ALA A 160 -6.22 -5.98 -17.75
CA ALA A 160 -7.25 -6.42 -18.68
C ALA A 160 -6.67 -7.23 -19.85
N VAL A 161 -5.60 -6.72 -20.50
CA VAL A 161 -4.96 -7.35 -21.67
C VAL A 161 -4.30 -8.68 -21.28
N GLU A 162 -3.63 -8.76 -20.16
CA GLU A 162 -2.97 -9.96 -19.63
C GLU A 162 -3.97 -10.94 -18.99
N ARG A 163 -5.26 -10.63 -18.98
CA ARG A 163 -6.36 -11.50 -18.49
C ARG A 163 -6.24 -11.87 -17.00
N TRP A 164 -5.80 -10.94 -16.18
CA TRP A 164 -5.62 -11.16 -14.73
C TRP A 164 -6.93 -11.24 -13.94
N GLY A 165 -8.08 -10.96 -14.57
CA GLY A 165 -9.39 -10.92 -13.94
C GLY A 165 -9.84 -12.20 -13.23
N ARG A 166 -9.15 -13.33 -13.47
CA ARG A 166 -9.40 -14.58 -12.72
C ARG A 166 -8.83 -14.55 -11.30
N ARG A 167 -7.74 -13.79 -11.08
CA ARG A 167 -7.00 -13.75 -9.81
C ARG A 167 -7.10 -12.41 -9.10
N VAL A 168 -7.33 -11.34 -9.84
CA VAL A 168 -7.30 -9.97 -9.33
C VAL A 168 -8.51 -9.20 -9.83
N SER A 169 -9.12 -8.42 -8.95
CA SER A 169 -9.99 -7.30 -9.33
C SER A 169 -9.37 -5.99 -8.88
N ILE A 170 -9.52 -4.92 -9.65
CA ILE A 170 -8.93 -3.61 -9.37
C ILE A 170 -10.05 -2.57 -9.28
N ALA A 171 -10.10 -1.86 -8.15
CA ALA A 171 -10.81 -0.60 -8.00
C ALA A 171 -9.77 0.53 -8.09
N HIS A 172 -9.71 1.24 -9.22
CA HIS A 172 -8.86 2.41 -9.38
C HIS A 172 -9.60 3.64 -8.84
N ALA A 173 -9.31 4.00 -7.58
CA ALA A 173 -9.94 5.10 -6.88
C ALA A 173 -9.14 6.40 -7.09
N ILE A 174 -9.77 7.40 -7.69
CA ILE A 174 -9.18 8.74 -7.80
C ILE A 174 -9.40 9.47 -6.48
N ILE A 175 -8.35 9.52 -5.66
CA ILE A 175 -8.39 10.10 -4.33
C ILE A 175 -7.93 11.54 -4.41
N GLY A 176 -8.75 12.46 -3.91
CA GLY A 176 -8.43 13.88 -3.79
C GLY A 176 -7.45 14.18 -2.65
N TRP A 177 -7.40 15.43 -2.23
CA TRP A 177 -6.53 15.85 -1.13
C TRP A 177 -7.10 15.39 0.21
N VAL A 178 -6.36 14.48 0.88
CA VAL A 178 -6.67 14.02 2.24
C VAL A 178 -5.69 14.69 3.21
N ARG A 179 -6.24 15.52 4.10
CA ARG A 179 -5.50 16.21 5.16
C ARG A 179 -5.05 15.22 6.24
N GLY A 180 -3.98 15.54 6.95
CA GLY A 180 -3.51 14.74 8.09
C GLY A 180 -2.73 13.46 7.74
N THR A 181 -2.58 13.12 6.46
CA THR A 181 -1.83 11.94 6.02
C THR A 181 -0.30 12.12 6.05
N GLY A 182 0.19 13.35 6.19
CA GLY A 182 1.61 13.69 6.04
C GLY A 182 2.12 13.68 4.59
N LEU A 183 1.40 13.11 3.64
CA LEU A 183 1.77 13.08 2.23
C LEU A 183 1.86 14.49 1.63
N MET A 184 0.88 15.32 1.96
CA MET A 184 0.77 16.71 1.52
C MET A 184 1.04 17.72 2.65
N GLY A 185 1.62 17.27 3.78
CA GLY A 185 1.75 18.08 5.01
C GLY A 185 2.51 19.41 4.83
N ARG A 186 3.41 19.50 3.85
CA ARG A 186 4.05 20.77 3.48
C ARG A 186 3.09 21.78 2.85
N ASN A 187 1.96 21.31 2.33
CA ASN A 187 0.95 22.11 1.65
C ASN A 187 -0.26 22.38 2.56
N ASP A 188 -0.26 21.92 3.80
CA ASP A 188 -1.36 22.18 4.76
C ASP A 188 -1.71 23.66 4.91
N PRO A 189 -0.75 24.63 4.86
CA PRO A 189 -1.08 26.06 4.87
C PRO A 189 -1.91 26.52 3.67
N LEU A 190 -1.92 25.76 2.57
CA LEU A 190 -2.67 26.09 1.35
C LEU A 190 -4.12 25.58 1.38
N VAL A 191 -4.49 24.74 2.34
CA VAL A 191 -5.81 24.10 2.40
C VAL A 191 -6.95 25.12 2.33
N ALA A 192 -6.89 26.18 3.15
CA ALA A 192 -7.92 27.21 3.16
C ALA A 192 -8.07 27.93 1.80
N ALA A 193 -6.98 28.21 1.11
CA ALA A 193 -6.99 28.84 -0.20
C ALA A 193 -7.54 27.90 -1.29
N VAL A 194 -7.20 26.62 -1.21
CA VAL A 194 -7.67 25.57 -2.13
C VAL A 194 -9.17 25.36 -1.98
N GLU A 195 -9.68 25.30 -0.74
CA GLU A 195 -11.10 25.19 -0.45
C GLU A 195 -11.89 26.43 -0.87
N ALA A 196 -11.32 27.63 -0.66
CA ALA A 196 -11.91 28.88 -1.15
C ALA A 196 -11.98 28.93 -2.68
N ALA A 197 -11.08 28.23 -3.39
CA ALA A 197 -11.11 28.06 -4.84
C ALA A 197 -12.11 26.96 -5.30
N GLY A 198 -12.88 26.36 -4.39
CA GLY A 198 -13.91 25.38 -4.71
C GLY A 198 -13.41 23.93 -4.81
N VAL A 199 -12.18 23.66 -4.40
CA VAL A 199 -11.65 22.28 -4.37
C VAL A 199 -11.90 21.68 -2.98
N ARG A 200 -12.65 20.57 -2.94
CA ARG A 200 -12.91 19.87 -1.67
C ARG A 200 -11.65 19.14 -1.19
N THR A 201 -11.34 19.30 0.08
CA THR A 201 -10.39 18.44 0.79
C THR A 201 -11.14 17.52 1.76
N TRP A 202 -10.48 16.46 2.20
CA TRP A 202 -11.06 15.42 3.05
C TRP A 202 -10.26 15.31 4.34
N ASP A 203 -10.91 14.96 5.42
CA ASP A 203 -10.23 14.56 6.65
C ASP A 203 -10.02 13.03 6.65
N THR A 204 -9.02 12.55 7.38
CA THR A 204 -8.75 11.11 7.51
C THR A 204 -9.87 10.32 8.17
N SER A 205 -10.82 10.99 8.82
CA SER A 205 -12.00 10.39 9.46
C SER A 205 -13.23 10.34 8.54
N GLU A 206 -13.19 11.05 7.39
CA GLU A 206 -14.27 11.06 6.39
C GLU A 206 -14.10 9.93 5.38
#